data_8ad03bd28fa13605a36d0d6f8a658d3a
#
_entry.id   8ad03bd28fa13605a36d0d6f8a658d3a
#
_cell.length_a   1.000
_cell.length_b   1.000
_cell.length_c   1.000
_cell.angle_alpha   90.00
_cell.angle_beta   90.00
_cell.angle_gamma   90.00
#
_symmetry.space_group_name_H-M   'P 1'
#
loop_
_entity.id
_entity.type
_entity.pdbx_description
1 polymer ?
#
loop_
_entity_poly.entity_id
_entity_poly.type
_entity_poly.pdbx_seq_one_letter_code
_entity_poly.pdbx_strand_id
1 'polypeptide(L)'
;MSPGSLSLDSQNHSVRTQHLRSGPSQVFPTALYQASNREYLDKLINIFRQSELPGKEHAEQYLLHLYRKNCRPGTLESNQTSIKLFLKFIRNQQGIIHLDQVTKGSIEAFVEHEQDRGLKPMSVSGRLRSVHAFLGFLVEREVVHPNVLRKKIRVKVPEALPKAIDPEDIKALLSVIDHVRDLAMFLMLLRTGMRIGELLDLRISEISLKEKKVLIYEAQKTRVGRVVYFSDDGKDALSSWLKVRDPKREFIFYAQGRNHLGYAGARRRFEKHIEAAGLSAKGYTIHCLRHTFASELLNAGMRLECLQHLLGHTSLEVTRRYARLTDKTREEEYFRAMAIIEKGAAGGHYRFDHKFQKTSEEEKLFTTNH
;
A
#
# COMPACT_ATOMS: atom_id res chain seq x y z
N MET A 1 -30.31 23.00 75.06
CA MET A 1 -29.18 22.12 75.39
C MET A 1 -28.67 21.44 74.13
N SER A 2 -27.57 21.97 73.62
CA SER A 2 -26.91 21.38 72.41
C SER A 2 -25.96 20.30 72.81
N PRO A 3 -25.69 19.37 71.92
CA PRO A 3 -24.36 18.80 71.82
C PRO A 3 -23.75 18.93 70.41
N GLY A 4 -22.64 19.36 70.37
CA GLY A 4 -21.31 19.04 70.01
C GLY A 4 -21.14 18.46 68.55
N SER A 5 -20.58 19.33 67.72
CA SER A 5 -20.05 19.00 66.39
C SER A 5 -18.72 18.25 66.52
N LEU A 6 -18.60 17.12 65.88
CA LEU A 6 -17.33 16.46 65.56
C LEU A 6 -17.06 16.60 64.05
N SER A 7 -16.04 17.35 63.74
CA SER A 7 -15.49 17.49 62.39
C SER A 7 -14.66 16.26 62.03
N LEU A 8 -14.96 15.65 60.93
CA LEU A 8 -14.12 14.65 60.28
C LEU A 8 -13.50 15.27 59.02
N ASP A 9 -12.20 15.56 59.12
CA ASP A 9 -11.35 15.91 57.99
C ASP A 9 -11.27 14.74 56.99
N SER A 10 -11.88 14.92 55.86
CA SER A 10 -11.67 14.06 54.68
C SER A 10 -10.66 14.73 53.76
N GLN A 11 -9.41 14.26 53.84
CA GLN A 11 -8.38 14.61 52.88
C GLN A 11 -8.77 14.11 51.46
N ASN A 12 -9.18 15.03 50.61
CA ASN A 12 -9.37 14.84 49.18
C ASN A 12 -8.01 14.72 48.52
N HIS A 13 -7.62 13.49 48.18
CA HIS A 13 -6.57 13.25 47.19
C HIS A 13 -7.11 13.58 45.79
N SER A 14 -6.89 14.83 45.39
CA SER A 14 -7.07 15.29 44.04
C SER A 14 -6.04 14.61 43.12
N VAL A 15 -6.49 13.57 42.41
CA VAL A 15 -5.77 13.00 41.27
C VAL A 15 -5.80 14.06 40.17
N ARG A 16 -4.70 14.81 40.03
CA ARG A 16 -4.45 15.67 38.88
C ARG A 16 -4.40 14.81 37.61
N THR A 17 -5.49 14.73 36.90
CA THR A 17 -5.52 14.38 35.50
C THR A 17 -4.71 15.42 34.72
N GLN A 18 -3.47 15.10 34.40
CA GLN A 18 -2.69 15.87 33.46
C GLN A 18 -3.44 15.84 32.12
N HIS A 19 -4.09 16.94 31.79
CA HIS A 19 -4.51 17.22 30.43
C HIS A 19 -3.28 17.09 29.51
N LEU A 20 -3.24 16.01 28.71
CA LEU A 20 -2.38 15.94 27.55
C LEU A 20 -2.70 17.19 26.69
N ARG A 21 -1.79 18.15 26.72
CA ARG A 21 -1.84 19.29 25.81
C ARG A 21 -1.90 18.72 24.41
N SER A 22 -3.02 18.93 23.73
CA SER A 22 -3.17 18.74 22.31
C SER A 22 -2.07 19.56 21.63
N GLY A 23 -1.06 18.87 21.10
CA GLY A 23 -0.11 19.47 20.17
C GLY A 23 -0.88 20.07 18.99
N PRO A 24 -0.32 21.04 18.29
CA PRO A 24 -1.03 21.72 17.22
C PRO A 24 -1.56 20.65 16.26
N SER A 25 -2.87 20.63 16.03
CA SER A 25 -3.53 19.84 15.02
C SER A 25 -2.93 20.27 13.69
N GLN A 26 -1.95 19.48 13.20
CA GLN A 26 -1.45 19.65 11.84
C GLN A 26 -2.60 19.33 10.93
N VAL A 27 -3.28 20.38 10.47
CA VAL A 27 -4.23 20.32 9.38
C VAL A 27 -3.42 19.84 8.18
N PHE A 28 -3.53 18.56 7.87
CA PHE A 28 -2.98 18.03 6.62
C PHE A 28 -3.48 18.92 5.48
N PRO A 29 -2.67 19.18 4.44
CA PRO A 29 -3.13 19.96 3.31
C PRO A 29 -4.08 19.10 2.44
N THR A 30 -5.22 18.78 3.01
CA THR A 30 -6.34 18.06 2.36
C THR A 30 -6.73 18.77 1.05
N ALA A 31 -6.60 20.10 1.03
CA ALA A 31 -6.91 20.92 -0.13
C ALA A 31 -5.97 20.68 -1.32
N LEU A 32 -4.65 20.58 -1.11
CA LEU A 32 -3.68 20.33 -2.18
C LEU A 32 -3.82 18.89 -2.74
N TYR A 33 -4.07 17.91 -1.87
CA TYR A 33 -4.32 16.54 -2.29
C TYR A 33 -5.63 16.43 -3.08
N GLN A 34 -6.69 17.12 -2.67
CA GLN A 34 -7.96 17.16 -3.39
C GLN A 34 -7.85 17.88 -4.71
N ALA A 35 -7.12 19.00 -4.79
CA ALA A 35 -6.88 19.72 -6.05
C ALA A 35 -6.13 18.85 -7.06
N SER A 36 -5.07 18.15 -6.66
CA SER A 36 -4.32 17.23 -7.50
C SER A 36 -5.17 16.05 -8.00
N ASN A 37 -6.04 15.50 -7.13
CA ASN A 37 -6.95 14.43 -7.50
C ASN A 37 -8.02 14.90 -8.48
N ARG A 38 -8.48 16.15 -8.38
CA ARG A 38 -9.44 16.73 -9.31
C ARG A 38 -8.82 16.94 -10.70
N GLU A 39 -7.64 17.53 -10.76
CA GLU A 39 -6.90 17.69 -12.02
C GLU A 39 -6.63 16.34 -12.70
N TYR A 40 -6.31 15.32 -11.91
CA TYR A 40 -6.11 13.97 -12.44
C TYR A 40 -7.42 13.38 -13.00
N LEU A 41 -8.54 13.56 -12.31
CA LEU A 41 -9.86 13.14 -12.80
C LEU A 41 -10.18 13.84 -14.13
N ASP A 42 -9.95 15.16 -14.22
CA ASP A 42 -10.25 15.93 -15.43
C ASP A 42 -9.42 15.44 -16.62
N LYS A 43 -8.16 15.04 -16.41
CA LYS A 43 -7.34 14.37 -17.44
C LYS A 43 -7.97 13.06 -17.93
N LEU A 44 -8.49 12.23 -17.01
CA LEU A 44 -9.15 10.96 -17.36
C LEU A 44 -10.47 11.19 -18.11
N ILE A 45 -11.24 12.18 -17.70
CA ILE A 45 -12.49 12.57 -18.35
C ILE A 45 -12.23 13.06 -19.79
N ASN A 46 -11.20 13.86 -20.00
CA ASN A 46 -10.85 14.39 -21.33
C ASN A 46 -10.55 13.27 -22.34
N ILE A 47 -10.07 12.11 -21.89
CA ILE A 47 -9.88 10.94 -22.76
C ILE A 47 -11.21 10.46 -23.37
N PHE A 48 -12.31 10.50 -22.61
CA PHE A 48 -13.64 10.16 -23.13
C PHE A 48 -14.19 11.28 -24.02
N ARG A 49 -14.07 12.54 -23.61
CA ARG A 49 -14.55 13.70 -24.39
C ARG A 49 -13.98 13.76 -25.80
N GLN A 50 -12.69 13.45 -25.93
CA GLN A 50 -11.99 13.42 -27.20
C GLN A 50 -12.25 12.14 -28.02
N SER A 51 -13.06 11.21 -27.53
CA SER A 51 -13.35 9.94 -28.20
C SER A 51 -14.74 9.97 -28.83
N GLU A 52 -14.90 9.14 -29.86
CA GLU A 52 -16.20 8.87 -30.51
C GLU A 52 -16.86 7.58 -29.95
N LEU A 53 -16.62 7.27 -28.68
CA LEU A 53 -17.11 6.03 -28.07
C LEU A 53 -18.60 6.16 -27.69
N PRO A 54 -19.39 5.09 -27.83
CA PRO A 54 -20.78 5.10 -27.40
C PRO A 54 -20.86 5.30 -25.88
N GLY A 55 -21.75 6.17 -25.44
CA GLY A 55 -21.97 6.44 -24.02
C GLY A 55 -20.82 7.10 -23.30
N LYS A 56 -19.97 7.88 -24.01
CA LYS A 56 -18.85 8.62 -23.41
C LYS A 56 -19.31 9.54 -22.27
N GLU A 57 -20.46 10.16 -22.39
CA GLU A 57 -21.07 11.02 -21.37
C GLU A 57 -21.39 10.26 -20.09
N HIS A 58 -21.88 9.04 -20.23
CA HIS A 58 -22.16 8.15 -19.09
C HIS A 58 -20.87 7.66 -18.43
N ALA A 59 -19.80 7.42 -19.21
CA ALA A 59 -18.49 7.07 -18.68
C ALA A 59 -17.88 8.23 -17.88
N GLU A 60 -18.03 9.50 -18.33
CA GLU A 60 -17.65 10.67 -17.57
C GLU A 60 -18.42 10.77 -16.25
N GLN A 61 -19.77 10.63 -16.31
CA GLN A 61 -20.62 10.64 -15.12
C GLN A 61 -20.23 9.55 -14.11
N TYR A 62 -19.86 8.38 -14.62
CA TYR A 62 -19.39 7.28 -13.76
C TYR A 62 -18.04 7.60 -13.10
N LEU A 63 -17.08 8.19 -13.80
CA LEU A 63 -15.84 8.63 -13.18
C LEU A 63 -16.08 9.70 -12.11
N LEU A 64 -16.98 10.66 -12.35
CA LEU A 64 -17.41 11.64 -11.36
C LEU A 64 -18.08 10.97 -10.16
N HIS A 65 -18.90 9.94 -10.37
CA HIS A 65 -19.51 9.16 -9.30
C HIS A 65 -18.45 8.44 -8.44
N LEU A 66 -17.45 7.82 -9.06
CA LEU A 66 -16.33 7.21 -8.33
C LEU A 66 -15.51 8.25 -7.55
N TYR A 67 -15.31 9.44 -8.11
CA TYR A 67 -14.63 10.54 -7.43
C TYR A 67 -15.43 11.00 -6.20
N ARG A 68 -16.76 11.19 -6.32
CA ARG A 68 -17.65 11.53 -5.18
C ARG A 68 -17.63 10.45 -4.09
N LYS A 69 -17.44 9.18 -4.47
CA LYS A 69 -17.18 8.07 -3.52
C LYS A 69 -15.78 8.10 -2.93
N ASN A 70 -14.99 9.14 -3.22
CA ASN A 70 -13.63 9.29 -2.76
C ASN A 70 -12.73 8.10 -3.17
N CYS A 71 -12.93 7.56 -4.39
CA CYS A 71 -12.06 6.53 -4.95
C CYS A 71 -10.68 7.13 -5.27
N ARG A 72 -9.64 6.30 -5.11
CA ARG A 72 -8.25 6.72 -5.36
C ARG A 72 -7.96 6.90 -6.84
N PRO A 73 -6.94 7.73 -7.20
CA PRO A 73 -6.51 7.93 -8.57
C PRO A 73 -6.29 6.65 -9.37
N GLY A 74 -5.59 5.67 -8.80
CA GLY A 74 -5.37 4.37 -9.47
C GLY A 74 -6.65 3.56 -9.70
N THR A 75 -7.68 3.73 -8.86
CA THR A 75 -9.00 3.13 -9.08
C THR A 75 -9.74 3.82 -10.22
N LEU A 76 -9.66 5.15 -10.28
CA LEU A 76 -10.25 5.94 -11.38
C LEU A 76 -9.61 5.55 -12.72
N GLU A 77 -8.28 5.48 -12.78
CA GLU A 77 -7.51 5.10 -13.96
C GLU A 77 -7.82 3.67 -14.44
N SER A 78 -7.85 2.71 -13.52
CA SER A 78 -8.18 1.31 -13.84
C SER A 78 -9.58 1.17 -14.40
N ASN A 79 -10.57 1.88 -13.83
CA ASN A 79 -11.94 1.90 -14.34
C ASN A 79 -12.00 2.60 -15.70
N GLN A 80 -11.39 3.78 -15.84
CA GLN A 80 -11.32 4.50 -17.11
C GLN A 80 -10.77 3.63 -18.23
N THR A 81 -9.63 2.97 -18.00
CA THR A 81 -8.99 2.10 -19.00
C THR A 81 -9.88 0.92 -19.37
N SER A 82 -10.48 0.25 -18.37
CA SER A 82 -11.32 -0.93 -18.60
C SER A 82 -12.61 -0.56 -19.36
N ILE A 83 -13.26 0.54 -18.97
CA ILE A 83 -14.48 1.02 -19.63
C ILE A 83 -14.17 1.47 -21.07
N LYS A 84 -13.09 2.21 -21.29
CA LYS A 84 -12.67 2.65 -22.63
C LYS A 84 -12.47 1.44 -23.56
N LEU A 85 -11.81 0.38 -23.08
CA LEU A 85 -11.59 -0.82 -23.86
C LEU A 85 -12.90 -1.55 -24.16
N PHE A 86 -13.81 -1.65 -23.19
CA PHE A 86 -15.13 -2.23 -23.40
C PHE A 86 -15.96 -1.45 -24.41
N LEU A 87 -16.06 -0.13 -24.26
CA LEU A 87 -16.81 0.72 -25.20
C LEU A 87 -16.23 0.67 -26.61
N LYS A 88 -14.89 0.63 -26.74
CA LYS A 88 -14.22 0.43 -28.03
C LYS A 88 -14.57 -0.92 -28.65
N PHE A 89 -14.59 -1.98 -27.83
CA PHE A 89 -14.93 -3.33 -28.28
C PHE A 89 -16.36 -3.40 -28.79
N ILE A 90 -17.36 -2.95 -28.03
CA ILE A 90 -18.77 -3.05 -28.46
C ILE A 90 -19.03 -2.21 -29.72
N ARG A 91 -18.39 -1.05 -29.86
CA ARG A 91 -18.47 -0.25 -31.08
C ARG A 91 -17.87 -0.97 -32.29
N ASN A 92 -16.61 -1.42 -32.17
CA ASN A 92 -15.83 -1.88 -33.32
C ASN A 92 -16.11 -3.33 -33.71
N GLN A 93 -16.47 -4.20 -32.77
CA GLN A 93 -16.67 -5.63 -33.00
C GLN A 93 -18.14 -6.03 -33.04
N GLN A 94 -19.04 -5.25 -32.42
CA GLN A 94 -20.45 -5.55 -32.37
C GLN A 94 -21.33 -4.48 -33.05
N GLY A 95 -20.76 -3.36 -33.53
CA GLY A 95 -21.51 -2.28 -34.17
C GLY A 95 -22.46 -1.54 -33.23
N ILE A 96 -22.31 -1.71 -31.90
CA ILE A 96 -23.18 -1.09 -30.89
C ILE A 96 -22.82 0.39 -30.78
N ILE A 97 -23.77 1.27 -31.07
CA ILE A 97 -23.65 2.72 -30.98
C ILE A 97 -24.46 3.32 -29.82
N HIS A 98 -25.46 2.60 -29.32
CA HIS A 98 -26.27 2.98 -28.17
C HIS A 98 -26.15 1.96 -27.04
N LEU A 99 -26.02 2.43 -25.79
CA LEU A 99 -25.74 1.57 -24.64
C LEU A 99 -26.94 0.66 -24.24
N ASP A 100 -28.15 1.02 -24.60
CA ASP A 100 -29.37 0.20 -24.42
C ASP A 100 -29.32 -1.12 -25.20
N GLN A 101 -28.51 -1.19 -26.26
CA GLN A 101 -28.26 -2.38 -27.08
C GLN A 101 -27.30 -3.38 -26.39
N VAL A 102 -26.63 -2.99 -25.31
CA VAL A 102 -25.68 -3.85 -24.62
C VAL A 102 -26.42 -4.98 -23.92
N THR A 103 -25.99 -6.20 -24.23
CA THR A 103 -26.56 -7.43 -23.66
C THR A 103 -25.54 -8.19 -22.80
N LYS A 104 -25.99 -9.24 -22.13
CA LYS A 104 -25.11 -10.18 -21.47
C LYS A 104 -24.12 -10.82 -22.46
N GLY A 105 -24.57 -11.15 -23.67
CA GLY A 105 -23.71 -11.67 -24.75
C GLY A 105 -22.57 -10.71 -25.12
N SER A 106 -22.83 -9.39 -25.06
CA SER A 106 -21.77 -8.39 -25.29
C SER A 106 -20.64 -8.46 -24.25
N ILE A 107 -20.97 -8.78 -22.99
CA ILE A 107 -19.98 -8.95 -21.92
C ILE A 107 -19.19 -10.26 -22.12
N GLU A 108 -19.89 -11.36 -22.47
CA GLU A 108 -19.27 -12.66 -22.73
C GLU A 108 -18.29 -12.57 -23.89
N ALA A 109 -18.70 -11.98 -25.00
CA ALA A 109 -17.82 -11.74 -26.17
C ALA A 109 -16.63 -10.83 -25.83
N PHE A 110 -16.81 -9.84 -24.94
CA PHE A 110 -15.67 -9.01 -24.49
C PHE A 110 -14.66 -9.83 -23.67
N VAL A 111 -15.12 -10.75 -22.82
CA VAL A 111 -14.25 -11.66 -22.07
C VAL A 111 -13.44 -12.54 -23.01
N GLU A 112 -14.10 -13.18 -24.01
CA GLU A 112 -13.47 -13.99 -25.04
C GLU A 112 -12.41 -13.18 -25.81
N HIS A 113 -12.77 -11.99 -26.30
CA HIS A 113 -11.86 -11.08 -26.97
C HIS A 113 -10.61 -10.74 -26.14
N GLU A 114 -10.76 -10.50 -24.84
CA GLU A 114 -9.63 -10.19 -23.98
C GLU A 114 -8.75 -11.42 -23.69
N GLN A 115 -9.35 -12.62 -23.64
CA GLN A 115 -8.62 -13.89 -23.53
C GLN A 115 -7.85 -14.22 -24.83
N ASP A 116 -8.48 -14.04 -25.98
CA ASP A 116 -7.86 -14.27 -27.31
C ASP A 116 -6.67 -13.34 -27.57
N ARG A 117 -6.71 -12.14 -26.99
CA ARG A 117 -5.56 -11.23 -26.96
C ARG A 117 -4.42 -11.68 -26.05
N GLY A 118 -4.52 -12.83 -25.39
CA GLY A 118 -3.50 -13.39 -24.51
C GLY A 118 -3.43 -12.74 -23.12
N LEU A 119 -4.47 -12.06 -22.64
CA LEU A 119 -4.46 -11.51 -21.30
C LEU A 119 -4.53 -12.60 -20.24
N LYS A 120 -3.75 -12.39 -19.17
CA LYS A 120 -3.81 -13.29 -18.00
C LYS A 120 -5.20 -13.24 -17.35
N PRO A 121 -5.73 -14.38 -16.85
CA PRO A 121 -7.07 -14.46 -16.24
C PRO A 121 -7.32 -13.42 -15.14
N MET A 122 -6.30 -13.08 -14.35
CA MET A 122 -6.39 -12.03 -13.33
C MET A 122 -6.67 -10.65 -13.94
N SER A 123 -6.07 -10.33 -15.09
CA SER A 123 -6.26 -9.06 -15.79
C SER A 123 -7.66 -8.98 -16.41
N VAL A 124 -8.12 -10.07 -17.03
CA VAL A 124 -9.49 -10.19 -17.56
C VAL A 124 -10.52 -10.03 -16.45
N SER A 125 -10.35 -10.73 -15.33
CA SER A 125 -11.20 -10.62 -14.14
C SER A 125 -11.24 -9.20 -13.58
N GLY A 126 -10.10 -8.50 -13.54
CA GLY A 126 -10.00 -7.12 -13.11
C GLY A 126 -10.80 -6.16 -14.01
N ARG A 127 -10.62 -6.26 -15.33
CA ARG A 127 -11.37 -5.47 -16.33
C ARG A 127 -12.87 -5.74 -16.25
N LEU A 128 -13.26 -7.01 -16.20
CA LEU A 128 -14.65 -7.42 -16.09
C LEU A 128 -15.32 -6.86 -14.83
N ARG A 129 -14.62 -6.79 -13.72
CA ARG A 129 -15.12 -6.15 -12.49
C ARG A 129 -15.45 -4.68 -12.68
N SER A 130 -14.58 -3.94 -13.35
CA SER A 130 -14.81 -2.52 -13.69
C SER A 130 -15.98 -2.35 -14.65
N VAL A 131 -16.10 -3.21 -15.67
CA VAL A 131 -17.23 -3.20 -16.61
C VAL A 131 -18.54 -3.52 -15.91
N HIS A 132 -18.60 -4.54 -15.06
CA HIS A 132 -19.81 -4.85 -14.28
C HIS A 132 -20.21 -3.71 -13.34
N ALA A 133 -19.25 -3.01 -12.72
CA ALA A 133 -19.55 -1.86 -11.87
C ALA A 133 -20.09 -0.68 -12.68
N PHE A 134 -19.56 -0.43 -13.86
CA PHE A 134 -20.07 0.59 -14.79
C PHE A 134 -21.48 0.25 -15.30
N LEU A 135 -21.71 -0.99 -15.73
CA LEU A 135 -23.05 -1.43 -16.15
C LEU A 135 -24.06 -1.37 -15.02
N GLY A 136 -23.65 -1.67 -13.77
CA GLY A 136 -24.50 -1.46 -12.60
C GLY A 136 -24.94 -0.02 -12.42
N PHE A 137 -24.01 0.92 -12.61
CA PHE A 137 -24.30 2.35 -12.58
C PHE A 137 -25.26 2.79 -13.70
N LEU A 138 -25.17 2.16 -14.89
CA LEU A 138 -26.09 2.43 -16.01
C LEU A 138 -27.48 1.84 -15.78
N VAL A 139 -27.56 0.66 -15.17
CA VAL A 139 -28.85 0.04 -14.80
C VAL A 139 -29.59 0.88 -13.76
N GLU A 140 -28.87 1.40 -12.74
CA GLU A 140 -29.46 2.32 -11.74
C GLU A 140 -30.02 3.63 -12.36
N ARG A 141 -29.62 3.95 -13.59
CA ARG A 141 -30.07 5.13 -14.38
C ARG A 141 -30.97 4.79 -15.54
N GLU A 142 -31.43 3.54 -15.61
CA GLU A 142 -32.32 3.05 -16.65
C GLU A 142 -31.77 3.18 -18.08
N VAL A 143 -30.43 3.33 -18.24
CA VAL A 143 -29.75 3.42 -19.54
C VAL A 143 -29.59 2.03 -20.16
N VAL A 144 -29.41 1.00 -19.32
CA VAL A 144 -29.20 -0.39 -19.74
C VAL A 144 -30.15 -1.29 -18.98
N HIS A 145 -30.73 -2.27 -19.65
CA HIS A 145 -31.71 -3.16 -19.05
C HIS A 145 -31.08 -4.05 -17.93
N PRO A 146 -31.73 -4.25 -16.77
CA PRO A 146 -31.18 -5.01 -15.63
C PRO A 146 -30.74 -6.44 -15.97
N ASN A 147 -31.30 -7.07 -17.00
CA ASN A 147 -30.94 -8.42 -17.43
C ASN A 147 -29.48 -8.57 -17.82
N VAL A 148 -28.78 -7.47 -18.19
CA VAL A 148 -27.35 -7.45 -18.53
C VAL A 148 -26.48 -7.97 -17.38
N LEU A 149 -26.93 -7.77 -16.13
CA LEU A 149 -26.22 -8.19 -14.92
C LEU A 149 -26.75 -9.49 -14.31
N ARG A 150 -27.76 -10.11 -14.92
CA ARG A 150 -28.33 -11.36 -14.43
C ARG A 150 -27.36 -12.52 -14.71
N LYS A 151 -27.06 -13.34 -13.65
CA LYS A 151 -26.09 -14.44 -13.73
C LYS A 151 -24.73 -13.98 -14.31
N LYS A 152 -24.10 -13.02 -13.61
CA LYS A 152 -22.79 -12.45 -13.99
C LYS A 152 -21.77 -13.54 -14.28
N ILE A 153 -21.09 -13.45 -15.44
CA ILE A 153 -19.94 -14.28 -15.74
C ILE A 153 -18.78 -13.95 -14.77
N ARG A 154 -18.11 -14.98 -14.30
CA ARG A 154 -16.91 -14.87 -13.44
C ARG A 154 -15.77 -15.65 -14.07
N VAL A 155 -14.69 -14.96 -14.35
CA VAL A 155 -13.44 -15.59 -14.81
C VAL A 155 -12.79 -16.29 -13.62
N LYS A 156 -12.59 -17.61 -13.72
CA LYS A 156 -11.81 -18.35 -12.72
C LYS A 156 -10.36 -17.88 -12.79
N VAL A 157 -9.85 -17.44 -11.67
CA VAL A 157 -8.46 -17.00 -11.53
C VAL A 157 -7.74 -18.03 -10.69
N PRO A 158 -6.60 -18.58 -11.18
CA PRO A 158 -5.78 -19.47 -10.38
C PRO A 158 -5.37 -18.77 -9.07
N GLU A 159 -5.55 -19.45 -7.96
CA GLU A 159 -5.07 -18.96 -6.67
C GLU A 159 -3.55 -19.15 -6.62
N ALA A 160 -2.82 -18.09 -6.88
CA ALA A 160 -1.37 -18.10 -6.78
C ALA A 160 -0.97 -17.95 -5.32
N LEU A 161 -0.13 -18.85 -4.83
CA LEU A 161 0.49 -18.70 -3.52
C LEU A 161 1.33 -17.40 -3.48
N PRO A 162 1.33 -16.68 -2.34
CA PRO A 162 2.20 -15.53 -2.15
C PRO A 162 3.66 -15.92 -2.37
N LYS A 163 4.35 -15.23 -3.29
CA LYS A 163 5.75 -15.51 -3.60
C LYS A 163 6.65 -14.76 -2.62
N ALA A 164 7.15 -15.46 -1.60
CA ALA A 164 8.24 -14.99 -0.76
C ALA A 164 9.58 -15.08 -1.52
N ILE A 165 10.57 -14.29 -1.12
CA ILE A 165 11.95 -14.37 -1.61
C ILE A 165 12.68 -15.39 -0.72
N ASP A 166 13.43 -16.28 -1.32
CA ASP A 166 14.20 -17.28 -0.58
C ASP A 166 15.28 -16.61 0.29
N PRO A 167 15.62 -17.15 1.47
CA PRO A 167 16.59 -16.52 2.38
C PRO A 167 17.97 -16.24 1.75
N GLU A 168 18.47 -17.14 0.92
CA GLU A 168 19.75 -16.95 0.22
C GLU A 168 19.66 -15.85 -0.84
N ASP A 169 18.52 -15.76 -1.53
CA ASP A 169 18.26 -14.70 -2.51
C ASP A 169 18.11 -13.31 -1.82
N ILE A 170 17.58 -13.28 -0.58
CA ILE A 170 17.57 -12.05 0.25
C ILE A 170 18.99 -11.61 0.57
N LYS A 171 19.86 -12.54 0.99
CA LYS A 171 21.28 -12.24 1.28
C LYS A 171 21.98 -11.69 0.03
N ALA A 172 21.80 -12.36 -1.12
CA ALA A 172 22.34 -11.93 -2.39
C ALA A 172 21.82 -10.53 -2.80
N LEU A 173 20.52 -10.28 -2.63
CA LEU A 173 19.93 -8.98 -2.92
C LEU A 173 20.51 -7.88 -2.03
N LEU A 174 20.57 -8.10 -0.72
CA LEU A 174 21.06 -7.09 0.22
C LEU A 174 22.56 -6.81 0.06
N SER A 175 23.36 -7.80 -0.36
CA SER A 175 24.81 -7.65 -0.53
C SER A 175 25.22 -6.76 -1.73
N VAL A 176 24.35 -6.57 -2.71
CA VAL A 176 24.60 -5.74 -3.90
C VAL A 176 24.06 -4.32 -3.79
N ILE A 177 23.41 -3.98 -2.67
CA ILE A 177 22.87 -2.64 -2.46
C ILE A 177 23.94 -1.76 -1.83
N ASP A 178 24.50 -0.87 -2.62
CA ASP A 178 25.53 0.10 -2.25
C ASP A 178 24.96 1.43 -1.74
N HIS A 179 23.74 1.77 -2.13
CA HIS A 179 23.13 3.06 -1.80
C HIS A 179 22.35 3.01 -0.49
N VAL A 180 22.74 3.78 0.52
CA VAL A 180 22.18 3.81 1.88
C VAL A 180 20.66 4.01 1.90
N ARG A 181 20.10 4.89 1.04
CA ARG A 181 18.65 5.08 0.92
C ARG A 181 17.94 3.82 0.45
N ASP A 182 18.48 3.16 -0.59
CA ASP A 182 17.85 2.00 -1.20
C ASP A 182 17.89 0.81 -0.24
N LEU A 183 18.99 0.66 0.50
CA LEU A 183 19.11 -0.32 1.58
C LEU A 183 18.07 -0.07 2.67
N ALA A 184 17.98 1.15 3.19
CA ALA A 184 17.00 1.52 4.20
C ALA A 184 15.55 1.28 3.70
N MET A 185 15.25 1.61 2.45
CA MET A 185 13.94 1.42 1.84
C MET A 185 13.54 -0.06 1.77
N PHE A 186 14.42 -0.92 1.26
CA PHE A 186 14.09 -2.34 1.08
C PHE A 186 14.12 -3.10 2.41
N LEU A 187 15.02 -2.75 3.30
CA LEU A 187 15.07 -3.36 4.62
C LEU A 187 13.84 -2.98 5.46
N MET A 188 13.41 -1.72 5.40
CA MET A 188 12.16 -1.31 6.05
C MET A 188 10.93 -2.07 5.50
N LEU A 189 10.83 -2.29 4.19
CA LEU A 189 9.77 -3.13 3.61
C LEU A 189 9.84 -4.56 4.13
N LEU A 190 11.02 -5.13 4.18
CA LEU A 190 11.27 -6.50 4.62
C LEU A 190 10.98 -6.69 6.11
N ARG A 191 11.21 -5.66 6.94
CA ARG A 191 11.07 -5.75 8.42
C ARG A 191 9.75 -5.24 8.97
N THR A 192 8.98 -4.47 8.18
CA THR A 192 7.68 -3.96 8.63
C THR A 192 6.51 -4.59 7.90
N GLY A 193 6.75 -5.17 6.72
CA GLY A 193 5.70 -5.67 5.85
C GLY A 193 4.71 -4.60 5.38
N MET A 194 5.04 -3.31 5.50
CA MET A 194 4.19 -2.24 5.00
C MET A 194 4.08 -2.27 3.47
N ARG A 195 3.03 -1.66 2.91
CA ARG A 195 2.91 -1.53 1.46
C ARG A 195 3.92 -0.51 0.96
N ILE A 196 4.47 -0.72 -0.24
CA ILE A 196 5.43 0.22 -0.82
C ILE A 196 4.89 1.65 -0.86
N GLY A 197 3.62 1.86 -1.19
CA GLY A 197 3.03 3.19 -1.18
C GLY A 197 2.99 3.83 0.22
N GLU A 198 2.74 3.04 1.28
CA GLU A 198 2.77 3.52 2.65
C GLU A 198 4.19 3.95 3.05
N LEU A 199 5.21 3.19 2.62
CA LEU A 199 6.61 3.55 2.87
C LEU A 199 7.04 4.81 2.11
N LEU A 200 6.63 4.96 0.85
CA LEU A 200 6.99 6.12 0.03
C LEU A 200 6.34 7.41 0.54
N ASP A 201 5.14 7.32 1.10
CA ASP A 201 4.41 8.46 1.68
C ASP A 201 4.84 8.76 3.14
N LEU A 202 5.80 8.00 3.69
CA LEU A 202 6.19 8.09 5.09
C LEU A 202 6.95 9.38 5.40
N ARG A 203 6.56 10.04 6.50
CA ARG A 203 7.17 11.27 7.02
C ARG A 203 8.00 10.98 8.26
N ILE A 204 8.94 11.87 8.58
CA ILE A 204 9.80 11.72 9.77
C ILE A 204 8.98 11.70 11.06
N SER A 205 7.93 12.52 11.14
CA SER A 205 7.05 12.62 12.32
C SER A 205 6.29 11.32 12.64
N GLU A 206 6.23 10.40 11.69
CA GLU A 206 5.49 9.13 11.80
C GLU A 206 6.38 7.97 12.30
N ILE A 207 7.68 8.23 12.52
CA ILE A 207 8.65 7.23 12.97
C ILE A 207 9.16 7.54 14.37
N SER A 208 9.20 6.51 15.20
CA SER A 208 9.93 6.50 16.46
C SER A 208 11.09 5.50 16.37
N LEU A 209 12.33 6.01 16.18
CA LEU A 209 13.52 5.18 16.21
C LEU A 209 13.76 4.56 17.59
N LYS A 210 13.38 5.27 18.68
CA LYS A 210 13.52 4.80 20.05
C LYS A 210 12.61 3.60 20.32
N GLU A 211 11.38 3.67 19.87
CA GLU A 211 10.36 2.63 20.07
C GLU A 211 10.31 1.62 18.91
N LYS A 212 11.15 1.78 17.89
CA LYS A 212 11.22 0.96 16.67
C LYS A 212 9.86 0.74 16.02
N LYS A 213 9.06 1.82 15.90
CA LYS A 213 7.70 1.78 15.34
C LYS A 213 7.45 2.86 14.31
N VAL A 214 6.50 2.58 13.43
CA VAL A 214 5.95 3.51 12.43
C VAL A 214 4.45 3.62 12.64
N LEU A 215 3.93 4.83 12.68
CA LEU A 215 2.51 5.13 12.75
C LEU A 215 1.98 5.35 11.33
N ILE A 216 1.16 4.45 10.84
CA ILE A 216 0.48 4.57 9.55
C ILE A 216 -0.92 5.11 9.82
N TYR A 217 -1.13 6.42 9.64
CA TYR A 217 -2.42 7.08 9.94
C TYR A 217 -3.49 6.73 8.91
N GLU A 218 -3.16 6.76 7.62
CA GLU A 218 -4.07 6.36 6.55
C GLU A 218 -3.41 5.31 5.66
N ALA A 219 -3.80 4.04 5.85
CA ALA A 219 -3.37 3.02 4.91
C ALA A 219 -3.99 3.30 3.54
N GLN A 220 -3.14 3.46 2.52
CA GLN A 220 -3.56 3.81 1.15
C GLN A 220 -4.70 2.96 0.59
N LYS A 221 -4.86 1.71 1.02
CA LYS A 221 -5.86 0.79 0.50
C LYS A 221 -7.05 0.59 1.43
N THR A 222 -6.85 0.65 2.73
CA THR A 222 -7.86 0.27 3.73
C THR A 222 -8.42 1.44 4.53
N ARG A 223 -7.75 2.60 4.50
CA ARG A 223 -8.07 3.80 5.31
C ARG A 223 -8.11 3.57 6.82
N VAL A 224 -7.59 2.43 7.28
CA VAL A 224 -7.48 2.11 8.70
C VAL A 224 -6.04 2.33 9.11
N GLY A 225 -5.83 3.21 10.07
CA GLY A 225 -4.51 3.45 10.67
C GLY A 225 -4.03 2.21 11.41
N ARG A 226 -2.71 2.01 11.45
CA ARG A 226 -2.08 0.95 12.22
C ARG A 226 -0.65 1.31 12.60
N VAL A 227 -0.14 0.60 13.61
CA VAL A 227 1.26 0.64 13.99
C VAL A 227 1.96 -0.57 13.39
N VAL A 228 3.15 -0.38 12.83
CA VAL A 228 4.08 -1.44 12.44
C VAL A 228 5.41 -1.23 13.14
N TYR A 229 6.16 -2.32 13.30
CA TYR A 229 7.41 -2.34 14.06
C TYR A 229 8.56 -2.77 13.15
N PHE A 230 9.79 -2.39 13.49
CA PHE A 230 11.00 -2.80 12.77
C PHE A 230 12.10 -3.23 13.73
N SER A 231 12.97 -4.11 13.25
CA SER A 231 14.08 -4.70 13.98
C SER A 231 15.29 -3.75 14.09
N ASP A 232 16.34 -4.16 14.79
CA ASP A 232 17.54 -3.37 14.98
C ASP A 232 18.28 -3.11 13.65
N ASP A 233 18.37 -4.09 12.75
CA ASP A 233 18.95 -3.92 11.42
C ASP A 233 18.18 -2.90 10.58
N GLY A 234 16.84 -2.91 10.66
CA GLY A 234 16.00 -1.88 10.03
C GLY A 234 16.21 -0.49 10.63
N LYS A 235 16.37 -0.40 11.95
CA LYS A 235 16.71 0.85 12.66
C LYS A 235 18.06 1.39 12.21
N ASP A 236 19.07 0.55 12.13
CA ASP A 236 20.43 0.94 11.78
C ASP A 236 20.51 1.45 10.33
N ALA A 237 19.90 0.71 9.39
CA ALA A 237 19.83 1.14 8.00
C ALA A 237 19.06 2.46 7.83
N LEU A 238 17.92 2.59 8.52
CA LEU A 238 17.12 3.82 8.48
C LEU A 238 17.89 4.99 9.11
N SER A 239 18.57 4.76 10.25
CA SER A 239 19.38 5.79 10.92
C SER A 239 20.53 6.26 10.04
N SER A 240 21.20 5.35 9.33
CA SER A 240 22.26 5.68 8.38
C SER A 240 21.75 6.56 7.23
N TRP A 241 20.57 6.24 6.69
CA TRP A 241 19.93 7.10 5.70
C TRP A 241 19.51 8.45 6.27
N LEU A 242 18.93 8.50 7.48
CA LEU A 242 18.51 9.75 8.11
C LEU A 242 19.66 10.71 8.40
N LYS A 243 20.91 10.22 8.58
CA LYS A 243 22.11 11.07 8.79
C LYS A 243 22.53 11.81 7.53
N VAL A 244 22.32 11.21 6.34
CA VAL A 244 22.81 11.76 5.06
C VAL A 244 21.72 12.39 4.20
N ARG A 245 20.47 12.17 4.52
CA ARG A 245 19.35 12.75 3.77
C ARG A 245 19.23 14.27 4.00
N ASP A 246 18.68 14.98 3.03
CA ASP A 246 18.34 16.39 3.17
C ASP A 246 17.22 16.56 4.25
N PRO A 247 17.48 17.24 5.37
CA PRO A 247 16.51 17.42 6.45
C PRO A 247 15.32 18.28 6.04
N LYS A 248 15.43 19.10 4.99
CA LYS A 248 14.34 19.96 4.49
C LYS A 248 13.24 19.18 3.74
N ARG A 249 13.51 17.94 3.39
CA ARG A 249 12.52 17.11 2.68
C ARG A 249 11.49 16.57 3.64
N GLU A 250 10.22 16.67 3.25
CA GLU A 250 9.09 16.21 4.06
C GLU A 250 9.04 14.68 4.14
N PHE A 251 9.15 14.00 2.99
CA PHE A 251 9.11 12.55 2.92
C PHE A 251 10.48 11.94 3.22
N ILE A 252 10.49 10.76 3.85
CA ILE A 252 11.73 10.05 4.17
C ILE A 252 12.44 9.61 2.89
N PHE A 253 11.69 9.06 1.92
CA PHE A 253 12.22 8.60 0.66
C PHE A 253 11.84 9.55 -0.48
N TYR A 254 12.82 10.16 -1.08
CA TYR A 254 12.65 11.11 -2.17
C TYR A 254 13.64 10.85 -3.32
N ALA A 255 13.33 11.36 -4.51
CA ALA A 255 14.21 11.34 -5.66
C ALA A 255 14.95 12.69 -5.78
N GLN A 256 16.11 12.69 -6.44
CA GLN A 256 16.85 13.91 -6.72
C GLN A 256 15.95 14.92 -7.45
N GLY A 257 15.95 16.17 -6.97
CA GLY A 257 15.11 17.24 -7.51
C GLY A 257 13.59 17.12 -7.24
N ARG A 258 13.15 16.11 -6.46
CA ARG A 258 11.74 15.90 -6.11
C ARG A 258 11.56 15.68 -4.62
N ASN A 259 10.42 16.10 -4.06
CA ASN A 259 10.11 15.86 -2.65
C ASN A 259 9.69 14.43 -2.33
N HIS A 260 9.30 13.66 -3.33
CA HIS A 260 8.72 12.32 -3.18
C HIS A 260 9.34 11.34 -4.17
N LEU A 261 9.56 10.09 -3.75
CA LEU A 261 9.95 8.99 -4.62
C LEU A 261 8.69 8.25 -5.07
N GLY A 262 8.35 8.32 -6.36
CA GLY A 262 7.20 7.60 -6.89
C GLY A 262 7.42 6.08 -7.00
N TYR A 263 6.32 5.31 -7.04
CA TYR A 263 6.34 3.85 -7.16
C TYR A 263 7.20 3.35 -8.32
N ALA A 264 7.10 3.98 -9.51
CA ALA A 264 7.91 3.59 -10.67
C ALA A 264 9.42 3.77 -10.44
N GLY A 265 9.81 4.78 -9.66
CA GLY A 265 11.19 5.01 -9.26
C GLY A 265 11.70 3.94 -8.30
N ALA A 266 10.92 3.62 -7.28
CA ALA A 266 11.24 2.56 -6.31
C ALA A 266 11.31 1.19 -7.00
N ARG A 267 10.37 0.89 -7.89
CA ARG A 267 10.33 -0.35 -8.67
C ARG A 267 11.58 -0.51 -9.54
N ARG A 268 11.97 0.52 -10.32
CA ARG A 268 13.18 0.46 -11.16
C ARG A 268 14.45 0.20 -10.34
N ARG A 269 14.55 0.78 -9.14
CA ARG A 269 15.68 0.54 -8.23
C ARG A 269 15.70 -0.90 -7.75
N PHE A 270 14.57 -1.42 -7.35
CA PHE A 270 14.45 -2.82 -6.96
C PHE A 270 14.84 -3.75 -8.11
N GLU A 271 14.33 -3.52 -9.32
CA GLU A 271 14.67 -4.29 -10.52
C GLU A 271 16.18 -4.24 -10.83
N LYS A 272 16.82 -3.05 -10.71
CA LYS A 272 18.26 -2.90 -10.86
C LYS A 272 19.06 -3.77 -9.87
N HIS A 273 18.66 -3.80 -8.59
CA HIS A 273 19.35 -4.60 -7.59
C HIS A 273 19.07 -6.10 -7.73
N ILE A 274 17.86 -6.50 -8.17
CA ILE A 274 17.53 -7.88 -8.55
C ILE A 274 18.41 -8.35 -9.70
N GLU A 275 18.63 -7.52 -10.71
CA GLU A 275 19.53 -7.82 -11.83
C GLU A 275 20.97 -7.94 -11.36
N ALA A 276 21.47 -6.99 -10.55
CA ALA A 276 22.83 -7.01 -10.00
C ALA A 276 23.08 -8.26 -9.13
N ALA A 277 22.06 -8.77 -8.44
CA ALA A 277 22.13 -10.00 -7.65
C ALA A 277 22.00 -11.29 -8.50
N GLY A 278 21.84 -11.20 -9.82
CA GLY A 278 21.64 -12.35 -10.69
C GLY A 278 20.27 -13.04 -10.56
N LEU A 279 19.27 -12.35 -9.99
CA LEU A 279 17.97 -12.92 -9.63
C LEU A 279 16.85 -12.62 -10.64
N SER A 280 17.16 -12.06 -11.82
CA SER A 280 16.16 -11.64 -12.82
C SER A 280 15.21 -12.77 -13.24
N ALA A 281 15.71 -13.99 -13.39
CA ALA A 281 14.92 -15.16 -13.78
C ALA A 281 13.91 -15.60 -12.71
N LYS A 282 14.12 -15.20 -11.45
CA LYS A 282 13.24 -15.54 -10.32
C LYS A 282 11.90 -14.78 -10.37
N GLY A 283 11.81 -13.68 -11.13
CA GLY A 283 10.58 -12.88 -11.26
C GLY A 283 10.10 -12.26 -9.94
N TYR A 284 11.03 -11.91 -9.05
CA TYR A 284 10.70 -11.20 -7.82
C TYR A 284 10.24 -9.77 -8.11
N THR A 285 9.30 -9.30 -7.31
CA THR A 285 8.80 -7.94 -7.34
C THR A 285 8.98 -7.30 -5.96
N ILE A 286 8.96 -5.98 -5.90
CA ILE A 286 9.06 -5.27 -4.62
C ILE A 286 7.99 -5.73 -3.59
N HIS A 287 6.85 -6.24 -4.07
CA HIS A 287 5.80 -6.77 -3.20
C HIS A 287 6.18 -8.11 -2.55
N CYS A 288 7.14 -8.84 -3.16
CA CYS A 288 7.66 -10.08 -2.60
C CYS A 288 8.35 -9.84 -1.23
N LEU A 289 8.94 -8.67 -0.99
CA LEU A 289 9.50 -8.31 0.32
C LEU A 289 8.44 -8.39 1.44
N ARG A 290 7.23 -7.91 1.17
CA ARG A 290 6.12 -8.02 2.13
C ARG A 290 5.62 -9.46 2.28
N HIS A 291 5.62 -10.25 1.20
CA HIS A 291 5.30 -11.68 1.30
C HIS A 291 6.34 -12.43 2.13
N THR A 292 7.62 -12.09 1.96
CA THR A 292 8.72 -12.65 2.76
C THR A 292 8.53 -12.33 4.24
N PHE A 293 8.30 -11.06 4.59
CA PHE A 293 7.98 -10.64 5.96
C PHE A 293 6.86 -11.48 6.56
N ALA A 294 5.75 -11.63 5.83
CA ALA A 294 4.60 -12.38 6.31
C ALA A 294 4.92 -13.87 6.51
N SER A 295 5.62 -14.49 5.55
CA SER A 295 5.98 -15.90 5.62
C SER A 295 6.97 -16.17 6.75
N GLU A 296 7.97 -15.31 6.92
CA GLU A 296 8.97 -15.46 8.00
C GLU A 296 8.36 -15.32 9.38
N LEU A 297 7.50 -14.34 9.61
CA LEU A 297 6.82 -14.19 10.90
C LEU A 297 5.90 -15.36 11.23
N LEU A 298 5.18 -15.90 10.23
CA LEU A 298 4.38 -17.12 10.44
C LEU A 298 5.27 -18.33 10.74
N ASN A 299 6.35 -18.51 10.00
CA ASN A 299 7.31 -19.60 10.23
C ASN A 299 7.99 -19.49 11.61
N ALA A 300 8.19 -18.25 12.10
CA ALA A 300 8.69 -17.98 13.44
C ALA A 300 7.62 -18.12 14.54
N GLY A 301 6.40 -18.54 14.20
CA GLY A 301 5.32 -18.84 15.14
C GLY A 301 4.46 -17.64 15.54
N MET A 302 4.52 -16.51 14.83
CA MET A 302 3.58 -15.40 15.06
C MET A 302 2.16 -15.87 14.75
N ARG A 303 1.20 -15.53 15.62
CA ARG A 303 -0.20 -15.86 15.37
C ARG A 303 -0.73 -15.12 14.16
N LEU A 304 -1.52 -15.82 13.35
CA LEU A 304 -2.08 -15.28 12.08
C LEU A 304 -2.86 -13.98 12.31
N GLU A 305 -3.56 -13.89 13.42
CA GLU A 305 -4.35 -12.72 13.80
C GLU A 305 -3.47 -11.48 14.00
N CYS A 306 -2.37 -11.63 14.71
CA CYS A 306 -1.42 -10.54 14.92
C CYS A 306 -0.80 -10.10 13.60
N LEU A 307 -0.40 -11.04 12.75
CA LEU A 307 0.13 -10.77 11.43
C LEU A 307 -0.87 -10.03 10.53
N GLN A 308 -2.15 -10.41 10.54
CA GLN A 308 -3.19 -9.73 9.76
C GLN A 308 -3.34 -8.27 10.15
N HIS A 309 -3.27 -7.95 11.46
CA HIS A 309 -3.30 -6.58 11.94
C HIS A 309 -2.07 -5.78 11.49
N LEU A 310 -0.86 -6.35 11.60
CA LEU A 310 0.39 -5.73 11.13
C LEU A 310 0.33 -5.44 9.63
N LEU A 311 -0.18 -6.39 8.85
CA LEU A 311 -0.36 -6.22 7.41
C LEU A 311 -1.50 -5.27 7.04
N GLY A 312 -2.44 -4.99 7.95
CA GLY A 312 -3.62 -4.17 7.69
C GLY A 312 -4.52 -4.81 6.62
N HIS A 313 -4.80 -6.10 6.76
CA HIS A 313 -5.78 -6.79 5.94
C HIS A 313 -7.17 -6.60 6.54
N THR A 314 -8.05 -5.93 5.79
CA THR A 314 -9.44 -5.73 6.20
C THR A 314 -10.31 -6.89 5.71
N SER A 315 -10.42 -7.95 6.50
CA SER A 315 -11.59 -8.82 6.45
C SER A 315 -12.47 -8.50 7.65
N LEU A 316 -13.69 -8.09 7.42
CA LEU A 316 -14.66 -7.72 8.48
C LEU A 316 -14.92 -8.85 9.49
N GLU A 317 -14.85 -10.09 9.06
CA GLU A 317 -15.03 -11.28 9.88
C GLU A 317 -13.90 -11.48 10.90
N VAL A 318 -12.69 -11.16 10.48
CA VAL A 318 -11.47 -11.27 11.29
C VAL A 318 -11.38 -10.12 12.30
N THR A 319 -11.74 -8.89 11.91
CA THR A 319 -11.70 -7.71 12.78
C THR A 319 -12.60 -7.86 14.03
N ARG A 320 -13.76 -8.49 13.92
CA ARG A 320 -14.65 -8.76 15.07
C ARG A 320 -14.04 -9.71 16.09
N ARG A 321 -13.26 -10.71 15.65
CA ARG A 321 -12.65 -11.72 16.52
C ARG A 321 -11.45 -11.14 17.28
N TYR A 322 -10.74 -10.17 16.72
CA TYR A 322 -9.44 -9.68 17.19
C TYR A 322 -9.43 -8.25 17.73
N ALA A 323 -10.56 -7.60 17.82
CA ALA A 323 -10.71 -6.32 18.51
C ALA A 323 -10.20 -6.32 19.98
N ARG A 324 -9.92 -7.51 20.53
CA ARG A 324 -9.39 -7.69 21.87
C ARG A 324 -7.85 -7.72 21.97
N LEU A 325 -7.12 -7.79 20.84
CA LEU A 325 -5.66 -7.74 20.87
C LEU A 325 -5.22 -6.28 21.01
N THR A 326 -4.54 -5.99 22.11
CA THR A 326 -3.96 -4.68 22.37
C THR A 326 -2.75 -4.42 21.48
N ASP A 327 -2.38 -3.16 21.26
CA ASP A 327 -1.14 -2.81 20.54
C ASP A 327 0.08 -3.46 21.18
N LYS A 328 0.09 -3.55 22.52
CA LYS A 328 1.13 -4.24 23.29
C LYS A 328 1.28 -5.72 22.93
N THR A 329 0.18 -6.46 22.78
CA THR A 329 0.24 -7.89 22.38
C THR A 329 0.82 -8.05 20.97
N ARG A 330 0.49 -7.14 20.03
CA ARG A 330 1.05 -7.15 18.68
C ARG A 330 2.54 -6.84 18.66
N GLU A 331 2.97 -5.91 19.50
CA GLU A 331 4.35 -5.53 19.68
C GLU A 331 5.18 -6.69 20.26
N GLU A 332 4.70 -7.30 21.34
CA GLU A 332 5.35 -8.44 22.00
C GLU A 332 5.50 -9.63 21.03
N GLU A 333 4.44 -9.97 20.29
CA GLU A 333 4.47 -11.05 19.30
C GLU A 333 5.43 -10.75 18.14
N TYR A 334 5.49 -9.50 17.68
CA TYR A 334 6.44 -9.09 16.65
C TYR A 334 7.89 -9.28 17.11
N PHE A 335 8.27 -8.72 18.27
CA PHE A 335 9.65 -8.81 18.75
C PHE A 335 10.04 -10.22 19.15
N ARG A 336 9.11 -11.03 19.67
CA ARG A 336 9.34 -12.45 19.93
C ARG A 336 9.68 -13.21 18.65
N ALA A 337 8.90 -13.04 17.59
CA ALA A 337 9.13 -13.69 16.31
C ALA A 337 10.41 -13.17 15.62
N MET A 338 10.67 -11.85 15.68
CA MET A 338 11.90 -11.28 15.14
C MET A 338 13.14 -11.79 15.84
N ALA A 339 13.10 -11.96 17.17
CA ALA A 339 14.21 -12.56 17.91
C ALA A 339 14.54 -14.00 17.47
N ILE A 340 13.52 -14.78 17.06
CA ILE A 340 13.71 -16.14 16.52
C ILE A 340 14.34 -16.08 15.12
N ILE A 341 13.88 -15.17 14.27
CA ILE A 341 14.42 -14.95 12.92
C ILE A 341 15.88 -14.50 12.99
N GLU A 342 16.17 -13.50 13.80
CA GLU A 342 17.53 -12.96 13.98
C GLU A 342 18.51 -14.00 14.57
N LYS A 343 18.03 -14.94 15.37
CA LYS A 343 18.82 -16.08 15.89
C LYS A 343 19.00 -17.21 14.87
N GLY A 344 18.34 -17.15 13.71
CA GLY A 344 18.44 -18.15 12.65
C GLY A 344 17.63 -19.43 12.86
N ALA A 345 16.80 -19.49 13.89
CA ALA A 345 16.00 -20.68 14.19
C ALA A 345 14.84 -20.92 13.21
N ALA A 346 14.47 -19.93 12.38
CA ALA A 346 13.37 -19.99 11.43
C ALA A 346 13.79 -20.01 9.94
N GLY A 347 14.99 -20.53 9.64
CA GLY A 347 15.44 -20.81 8.27
C GLY A 347 16.01 -19.63 7.48
N GLY A 348 16.21 -18.46 8.10
CA GLY A 348 16.72 -17.30 7.40
C GLY A 348 17.69 -16.47 8.23
N HIS A 349 18.98 -16.86 8.25
CA HIS A 349 20.03 -16.00 8.78
C HIS A 349 20.43 -14.96 7.73
N TYR A 350 19.79 -13.81 7.74
CA TYR A 350 20.31 -12.62 7.08
C TYR A 350 20.27 -11.44 8.04
N ARG A 351 21.11 -11.52 9.05
CA ARG A 351 21.44 -10.35 9.84
C ARG A 351 22.40 -9.52 9.00
N PHE A 352 22.06 -8.26 8.78
CA PHE A 352 22.96 -7.34 8.08
C PHE A 352 24.13 -7.03 9.00
N ASP A 353 25.27 -7.67 8.76
CA ASP A 353 26.52 -7.35 9.47
C ASP A 353 27.02 -5.97 9.04
N HIS A 354 27.32 -5.14 10.00
CA HIS A 354 27.71 -3.71 9.89
C HIS A 354 29.00 -3.43 9.08
N LYS A 355 29.18 -4.04 7.91
CA LYS A 355 30.33 -3.70 7.05
C LYS A 355 30.31 -2.28 6.48
N PHE A 356 29.19 -1.56 6.59
CA PHE A 356 29.01 -0.21 6.03
C PHE A 356 29.49 0.95 6.92
N GLN A 357 30.05 0.71 8.10
CA GLN A 357 30.60 1.80 8.89
C GLN A 357 31.92 2.36 8.32
N LYS A 358 32.61 1.67 7.40
CA LYS A 358 33.91 2.11 6.86
C LYS A 358 33.83 2.97 5.59
N THR A 359 32.70 2.93 4.84
CA THR A 359 32.59 3.71 3.58
C THR A 359 32.18 5.17 3.78
N SER A 360 31.68 5.57 4.95
CA SER A 360 31.32 6.97 5.19
C SER A 360 32.52 7.90 5.45
N GLU A 361 33.69 7.34 5.69
CA GLU A 361 34.92 8.14 5.80
C GLU A 361 35.60 8.36 4.44
N GLU A 362 35.42 7.45 3.48
CA GLU A 362 36.02 7.61 2.13
C GLU A 362 35.21 8.56 1.23
N GLU A 363 33.89 8.68 1.40
CA GLU A 363 33.06 9.66 0.64
C GLU A 363 33.33 11.12 1.01
N LYS A 364 33.94 11.40 2.18
CA LYS A 364 34.36 12.75 2.54
C LYS A 364 35.59 13.23 1.77
N LEU A 365 36.35 12.35 1.16
CA LEU A 365 37.54 12.67 0.36
C LEU A 365 37.25 13.04 -1.10
N PHE A 366 36.03 12.75 -1.62
CA PHE A 366 35.66 13.05 -3.00
C PHE A 366 34.81 14.32 -3.19
N THR A 367 34.47 15.03 -2.11
CA THR A 367 33.67 16.28 -2.19
C THR A 367 34.51 17.56 -2.05
N THR A 368 35.82 17.47 -2.04
CA THR A 368 36.73 18.66 -1.89
C THR A 368 37.57 18.98 -3.13
N ASN A 369 37.24 18.43 -4.29
CA ASN A 369 37.87 18.88 -5.55
C ASN A 369 36.80 18.86 -6.66
N HIS A 370 36.00 19.92 -6.75
CA HIS A 370 35.59 20.60 -7.99
C HIS A 370 34.71 21.80 -7.64
#